data_5f9edf59e4c7d0e2051df72742f914b8
#
_entry.id   5f9edf59e4c7d0e2051df72742f914b8
#
_cell.length_a   1.000
_cell.length_b   1.000
_cell.length_c   1.000
_cell.angle_alpha   90.00
_cell.angle_beta   90.00
_cell.angle_gamma   90.00
#
_symmetry.space_group_name_H-M   'P 1'
#
loop_
_entity.id
_entity.type
_entity.pdbx_description
1 polymer ?
#
loop_
_entity_poly.entity_id
_entity_poly.type
_entity_poly.pdbx_seq_one_letter_code
_entity_poly.pdbx_strand_id
1 'polypeptide(L)'
;MLYVAFCLIRNFNNLRNRIQVETQLTEYKLMFFTNISHEFRTPLTMIQGALEKIESLNKIPKEMVYPIQLMNKSTNRMLRLINQLLEFRKMQNNKLSLMLEETDVMVFFYDIYRSFKETADDKQIDFHFAPSTSSYKMFVDQSKLDKIVYNLLSNALKYTPKGGKVVFAIIVNEEVGKLFISVSDNGVGIPKEKQGELFSRFMQSGFSHNSV
;
A
#
# COMPACT_ATOMS: atom_id res chain seq x y z
N MET A 1 -5.91 47.68 -32.37
CA MET A 1 -5.77 47.42 -30.92
C MET A 1 -6.99 46.77 -30.27
N LEU A 2 -8.19 47.32 -30.43
CA LEU A 2 -9.43 46.75 -29.84
C LEU A 2 -9.71 45.28 -30.21
N TYR A 3 -9.48 44.87 -31.43
CA TYR A 3 -9.73 43.50 -31.90
C TYR A 3 -8.80 42.46 -31.23
N VAL A 4 -7.53 42.80 -31.09
CA VAL A 4 -6.55 41.94 -30.41
C VAL A 4 -6.90 41.77 -28.93
N ALA A 5 -7.30 42.87 -28.26
CA ALA A 5 -7.76 42.82 -26.85
C ALA A 5 -9.01 41.92 -26.67
N PHE A 6 -9.99 42.03 -27.61
CA PHE A 6 -11.17 41.18 -27.62
C PHE A 6 -10.85 39.69 -27.78
N CYS A 7 -9.92 39.35 -28.74
CA CYS A 7 -9.48 37.98 -28.94
C CYS A 7 -8.75 37.40 -27.69
N LEU A 8 -7.90 38.22 -27.05
CA LEU A 8 -7.21 37.79 -25.80
C LEU A 8 -8.19 37.55 -24.65
N ILE A 9 -9.16 38.45 -24.44
CA ILE A 9 -10.17 38.28 -23.40
C ILE A 9 -11.01 37.02 -23.67
N ARG A 10 -11.43 36.77 -24.91
CA ARG A 10 -12.19 35.57 -25.29
C ARG A 10 -11.39 34.29 -25.07
N ASN A 11 -10.12 34.25 -25.44
CA ASN A 11 -9.24 33.11 -25.21
C ASN A 11 -9.02 32.88 -23.69
N PHE A 12 -8.82 33.95 -22.94
CA PHE A 12 -8.66 33.85 -21.48
C PHE A 12 -9.93 33.30 -20.81
N ASN A 13 -11.10 33.77 -21.19
CA ASN A 13 -12.38 33.25 -20.66
C ASN A 13 -12.61 31.79 -21.05
N ASN A 14 -12.27 31.38 -22.28
CA ASN A 14 -12.34 29.98 -22.72
C ASN A 14 -11.40 29.09 -21.92
N LEU A 15 -10.17 29.53 -21.70
CA LEU A 15 -9.19 28.79 -20.87
C LEU A 15 -9.67 28.65 -19.43
N ARG A 16 -10.16 29.75 -18.84
CA ARG A 16 -10.72 29.75 -17.49
C ARG A 16 -11.90 28.78 -17.35
N ASN A 17 -12.81 28.78 -18.30
CA ASN A 17 -13.96 27.87 -18.30
C ASN A 17 -13.50 26.39 -18.43
N ARG A 18 -12.51 26.11 -19.27
CA ARG A 18 -11.96 24.74 -19.38
C ARG A 18 -11.35 24.27 -18.06
N ILE A 19 -10.51 25.11 -17.43
CA ILE A 19 -9.91 24.79 -16.13
C ILE A 19 -11.00 24.55 -15.08
N GLN A 20 -12.03 25.38 -15.05
CA GLN A 20 -13.14 25.24 -14.11
C GLN A 20 -13.91 23.92 -14.30
N VAL A 21 -14.20 23.55 -15.55
CA VAL A 21 -14.89 22.28 -15.88
C VAL A 21 -14.01 21.08 -15.52
N GLU A 22 -12.72 21.10 -15.81
CA GLU A 22 -11.80 20.03 -15.42
C GLU A 22 -11.68 19.88 -13.90
N THR A 23 -11.64 21.00 -13.19
CA THR A 23 -11.61 21.00 -11.71
C THR A 23 -12.89 20.39 -11.15
N GLN A 24 -14.07 20.83 -11.63
CA GLN A 24 -15.36 20.29 -11.19
C GLN A 24 -15.49 18.78 -11.50
N LEU A 25 -15.05 18.34 -12.69
CA LEU A 25 -15.07 16.94 -13.08
C LEU A 25 -14.18 16.11 -12.17
N THR A 26 -13.03 16.65 -11.82
CA THR A 26 -12.07 16.00 -10.90
C THR A 26 -12.67 15.90 -9.50
N GLU A 27 -13.27 16.96 -8.99
CA GLU A 27 -13.96 16.96 -7.68
C GLU A 27 -15.12 15.97 -7.65
N TYR A 28 -15.95 15.94 -8.71
CA TYR A 28 -17.05 14.99 -8.82
C TYR A 28 -16.58 13.53 -8.83
N LYS A 29 -15.56 13.22 -9.63
CA LYS A 29 -14.95 11.87 -9.64
C LYS A 29 -14.42 11.51 -8.25
N LEU A 30 -13.78 12.46 -7.57
CA LEU A 30 -13.24 12.26 -6.24
C LEU A 30 -14.36 11.98 -5.20
N MET A 31 -15.45 12.73 -5.22
CA MET A 31 -16.59 12.52 -4.33
C MET A 31 -17.27 11.18 -4.59
N PHE A 32 -17.47 10.82 -5.86
CA PHE A 32 -18.03 9.55 -6.27
C PHE A 32 -17.25 8.35 -5.71
N PHE A 33 -15.92 8.32 -5.88
CA PHE A 33 -15.10 7.25 -5.35
C PHE A 33 -15.10 7.15 -3.82
N THR A 34 -15.27 8.28 -3.10
CA THR A 34 -15.39 8.23 -1.62
C THR A 34 -16.67 7.57 -1.18
N ASN A 35 -17.78 8.03 -1.77
CA ASN A 35 -19.08 7.51 -1.40
C ASN A 35 -19.15 6.00 -1.69
N ILE A 36 -18.72 5.58 -2.88
CA ILE A 36 -18.65 4.16 -3.22
C ILE A 36 -17.75 3.38 -2.26
N SER A 37 -16.59 3.93 -1.91
CA SER A 37 -15.68 3.25 -0.97
C SER A 37 -16.31 3.06 0.41
N HIS A 38 -17.06 4.03 0.90
CA HIS A 38 -17.80 3.89 2.16
C HIS A 38 -18.92 2.88 2.06
N GLU A 39 -19.68 2.89 0.95
CA GLU A 39 -20.77 1.96 0.70
C GLU A 39 -20.31 0.51 0.55
N PHE A 40 -19.10 0.28 0.01
CA PHE A 40 -18.51 -1.07 -0.04
C PHE A 40 -17.87 -1.51 1.27
N ARG A 41 -17.29 -0.58 2.03
CA ARG A 41 -16.65 -0.94 3.30
C ARG A 41 -17.65 -1.55 4.27
N THR A 42 -18.82 -0.97 4.42
CA THR A 42 -19.84 -1.41 5.38
C THR A 42 -20.25 -2.89 5.18
N PRO A 43 -20.72 -3.34 4.00
CA PRO A 43 -21.07 -4.73 3.80
C PRO A 43 -19.87 -5.69 3.92
N LEU A 44 -18.69 -5.28 3.49
CA LEU A 44 -17.49 -6.11 3.63
C LEU A 44 -17.07 -6.30 5.09
N THR A 45 -17.18 -5.25 5.92
CA THR A 45 -16.93 -5.36 7.37
C THR A 45 -17.96 -6.28 8.05
N MET A 46 -19.21 -6.25 7.61
CA MET A 46 -20.24 -7.16 8.10
C MET A 46 -19.93 -8.62 7.70
N ILE A 47 -19.48 -8.86 6.46
CA ILE A 47 -19.06 -10.18 6.00
C ILE A 47 -17.86 -10.66 6.81
N GLN A 48 -16.86 -9.80 7.05
CA GLN A 48 -15.70 -10.12 7.87
C GLN A 48 -16.11 -10.51 9.30
N GLY A 49 -16.95 -9.72 9.95
CA GLY A 49 -17.43 -10.04 11.30
C GLY A 49 -18.23 -11.35 11.38
N ALA A 50 -18.99 -11.68 10.30
CA ALA A 50 -19.69 -12.96 10.22
C ALA A 50 -18.71 -14.14 10.05
N LEU A 51 -17.66 -13.99 9.25
CA LEU A 51 -16.61 -14.99 9.06
C LEU A 51 -15.82 -15.22 10.37
N GLU A 52 -15.41 -14.14 11.05
CA GLU A 52 -14.74 -14.22 12.36
C GLU A 52 -15.59 -14.95 13.39
N LYS A 53 -16.91 -14.68 13.39
CA LYS A 53 -17.85 -15.38 14.27
C LYS A 53 -17.94 -16.87 13.91
N ILE A 54 -17.97 -17.23 12.65
CA ILE A 54 -17.96 -18.64 12.20
C ILE A 54 -16.65 -19.31 12.60
N GLU A 55 -15.48 -18.65 12.40
CA GLU A 55 -14.17 -19.18 12.79
C GLU A 55 -14.04 -19.38 14.31
N SER A 56 -14.72 -18.56 15.11
CA SER A 56 -14.75 -18.72 16.57
C SER A 56 -15.61 -19.89 17.06
N LEU A 57 -16.42 -20.49 16.19
CA LEU A 57 -17.20 -21.68 16.53
C LEU A 57 -16.29 -22.92 16.50
N ASN A 58 -16.07 -23.55 17.64
CA ASN A 58 -15.19 -24.73 17.82
C ASN A 58 -15.64 -26.01 17.07
N LYS A 59 -16.57 -25.92 16.12
CA LYS A 59 -17.18 -27.05 15.38
C LYS A 59 -17.37 -26.75 13.89
N ILE A 60 -16.34 -26.24 13.22
CA ILE A 60 -16.41 -26.06 11.77
C ILE A 60 -16.15 -27.42 11.09
N PRO A 61 -17.08 -27.92 10.24
CA PRO A 61 -16.81 -29.11 9.42
C PRO A 61 -15.56 -28.92 8.58
N LYS A 62 -14.75 -29.99 8.44
CA LYS A 62 -13.47 -29.91 7.72
C LYS A 62 -13.63 -29.40 6.27
N GLU A 63 -14.74 -29.75 5.65
CA GLU A 63 -15.08 -29.35 4.29
C GLU A 63 -15.32 -27.82 4.17
N MET A 64 -15.72 -27.16 5.27
CA MET A 64 -16.02 -25.71 5.31
C MET A 64 -14.81 -24.84 5.64
N VAL A 65 -13.74 -25.44 6.18
CA VAL A 65 -12.54 -24.65 6.58
C VAL A 65 -11.94 -23.91 5.40
N TYR A 66 -11.68 -24.60 4.29
CA TYR A 66 -11.11 -24.00 3.09
C TYR A 66 -12.01 -22.91 2.45
N PRO A 67 -13.33 -23.14 2.23
CA PRO A 67 -14.22 -22.08 1.75
C PRO A 67 -14.25 -20.83 2.65
N ILE A 68 -14.27 -21.00 3.98
CA ILE A 68 -14.27 -19.88 4.94
C ILE A 68 -12.96 -19.09 4.85
N GLN A 69 -11.81 -19.75 4.83
CA GLN A 69 -10.51 -19.12 4.65
C GLN A 69 -10.42 -18.36 3.32
N LEU A 70 -10.97 -18.90 2.23
CA LEU A 70 -11.01 -18.26 0.93
C LEU A 70 -11.87 -17.00 0.94
N MET A 71 -13.05 -17.06 1.57
CA MET A 71 -13.92 -15.90 1.75
C MET A 71 -13.25 -14.82 2.60
N ASN A 72 -12.63 -15.19 3.73
CA ASN A 72 -11.90 -14.27 4.60
C ASN A 72 -10.75 -13.57 3.84
N LYS A 73 -9.95 -14.34 3.11
CA LYS A 73 -8.87 -13.81 2.25
C LYS A 73 -9.39 -12.84 1.19
N SER A 74 -10.53 -13.15 0.55
CA SER A 74 -11.14 -12.33 -0.49
C SER A 74 -11.71 -11.02 0.08
N THR A 75 -12.41 -11.10 1.20
CA THR A 75 -12.98 -9.93 1.91
C THR A 75 -11.87 -8.98 2.38
N ASN A 76 -10.82 -9.51 3.00
CA ASN A 76 -9.66 -8.75 3.41
C ASN A 76 -8.93 -8.09 2.24
N ARG A 77 -8.87 -8.77 1.09
CA ARG A 77 -8.31 -8.18 -0.15
C ARG A 77 -9.15 -7.00 -0.64
N MET A 78 -10.49 -7.12 -0.65
CA MET A 78 -11.40 -6.05 -1.07
C MET A 78 -11.30 -4.84 -0.15
N LEU A 79 -11.31 -5.04 1.18
CA LEU A 79 -11.14 -3.97 2.16
C LEU A 79 -9.81 -3.23 1.96
N ARG A 80 -8.75 -3.95 1.67
CA ARG A 80 -7.43 -3.37 1.39
C ARG A 80 -7.45 -2.50 0.14
N LEU A 81 -8.07 -2.95 -0.96
CA LEU A 81 -8.21 -2.18 -2.20
C LEU A 81 -9.03 -0.90 -1.99
N ILE A 82 -10.12 -0.97 -1.24
CA ILE A 82 -10.95 0.19 -0.90
C ILE A 82 -10.16 1.20 -0.08
N ASN A 83 -9.41 0.74 0.92
CA ASN A 83 -8.56 1.61 1.74
C ASN A 83 -7.46 2.28 0.91
N GLN A 84 -6.82 1.55 -0.01
CA GLN A 84 -5.84 2.11 -0.96
C GLN A 84 -6.46 3.19 -1.84
N LEU A 85 -7.68 2.99 -2.33
CA LEU A 85 -8.41 3.98 -3.14
C LEU A 85 -8.70 5.25 -2.34
N LEU A 86 -9.13 5.12 -1.08
CA LEU A 86 -9.39 6.26 -0.19
C LEU A 86 -8.11 7.03 0.16
N GLU A 87 -6.99 6.34 0.38
CA GLU A 87 -5.70 6.97 0.65
C GLU A 87 -5.16 7.72 -0.56
N PHE A 88 -5.24 7.07 -1.72
CA PHE A 88 -4.90 7.73 -2.98
C PHE A 88 -5.64 9.06 -3.15
N ARG A 89 -6.91 9.09 -2.77
CA ARG A 89 -7.72 10.30 -2.80
C ARG A 89 -7.25 11.39 -1.83
N LYS A 90 -6.90 11.00 -0.58
CA LYS A 90 -6.34 11.95 0.40
C LYS A 90 -5.04 12.58 -0.12
N MET A 91 -4.23 11.82 -0.85
CA MET A 91 -3.01 12.31 -1.50
C MET A 91 -3.32 13.37 -2.57
N GLN A 92 -4.32 13.13 -3.44
CA GLN A 92 -4.67 14.07 -4.52
C GLN A 92 -5.14 15.43 -4.00
N ASN A 93 -5.79 15.45 -2.84
CA ASN A 93 -6.33 16.68 -2.24
C ASN A 93 -5.34 17.42 -1.33
N ASN A 94 -4.05 17.05 -1.34
CA ASN A 94 -3.03 17.60 -0.41
C ASN A 94 -3.47 17.57 1.07
N LYS A 95 -4.40 16.69 1.45
CA LYS A 95 -4.91 16.54 2.82
C LYS A 95 -4.17 15.49 3.64
N LEU A 96 -3.04 15.00 3.14
CA LEU A 96 -2.15 14.14 3.93
C LEU A 96 -1.32 15.00 4.87
N SER A 97 -1.75 15.11 6.10
CA SER A 97 -0.92 15.58 7.19
C SER A 97 -0.06 14.42 7.70
N LEU A 98 1.20 14.70 8.00
CA LEU A 98 2.06 13.77 8.73
C LEU A 98 1.76 13.91 10.23
N MET A 99 1.55 12.78 10.90
CA MET A 99 1.43 12.68 12.35
C MET A 99 2.76 12.14 12.88
N LEU A 100 3.67 13.07 13.20
CA LEU A 100 5.00 12.73 13.68
C LEU A 100 4.96 12.47 15.20
N GLU A 101 5.52 11.34 15.61
CA GLU A 101 5.70 10.95 17.01
C GLU A 101 7.11 10.43 17.23
N GLU A 102 7.66 10.66 18.43
CA GLU A 102 8.98 10.14 18.81
C GLU A 102 8.89 8.63 18.91
N THR A 103 9.67 7.94 18.08
CA THR A 103 9.62 6.49 17.95
C THR A 103 11.03 5.92 17.98
N ASP A 104 11.23 4.84 18.73
CA ASP A 104 12.41 3.97 18.50
C ASP A 104 12.14 3.15 17.25
N VAL A 105 12.74 3.58 16.14
CA VAL A 105 12.50 2.97 14.83
C VAL A 105 13.06 1.56 14.72
N MET A 106 14.04 1.17 15.54
CA MET A 106 14.57 -0.20 15.52
C MET A 106 13.57 -1.18 16.12
N VAL A 107 12.95 -0.82 17.25
CA VAL A 107 11.88 -1.61 17.86
C VAL A 107 10.69 -1.71 16.90
N PHE A 108 10.27 -0.58 16.33
CA PHE A 108 9.16 -0.50 15.38
C PHE A 108 9.36 -1.43 14.17
N PHE A 109 10.54 -1.39 13.52
CA PHE A 109 10.83 -2.26 12.38
C PHE A 109 11.03 -3.72 12.75
N TYR A 110 11.52 -3.99 13.95
CA TYR A 110 11.62 -5.36 14.45
C TYR A 110 10.25 -6.00 14.65
N ASP A 111 9.27 -5.24 15.15
CA ASP A 111 7.89 -5.73 15.28
C ASP A 111 7.25 -6.03 13.93
N ILE A 112 7.50 -5.18 12.92
CA ILE A 112 7.07 -5.46 11.54
C ILE A 112 7.77 -6.73 11.02
N TYR A 113 9.10 -6.86 11.20
CA TYR A 113 9.82 -8.07 10.80
C TYR A 113 9.22 -9.32 11.41
N ARG A 114 8.93 -9.31 12.72
CA ARG A 114 8.31 -10.45 13.42
C ARG A 114 6.96 -10.84 12.82
N SER A 115 6.14 -9.87 12.43
CA SER A 115 4.83 -10.14 11.83
C SER A 115 4.90 -10.87 10.48
N PHE A 116 6.02 -10.76 9.77
CA PHE A 116 6.25 -11.46 8.50
C PHE A 116 7.02 -12.78 8.64
N LYS A 117 7.64 -13.04 9.79
CA LYS A 117 8.52 -14.19 10.00
C LYS A 117 7.79 -15.52 9.79
N GLU A 118 6.59 -15.68 10.36
CA GLU A 118 5.76 -16.88 10.18
C GLU A 118 5.46 -17.11 8.67
N THR A 119 5.06 -16.06 7.97
CA THR A 119 4.78 -16.15 6.52
C THR A 119 6.03 -16.55 5.71
N ALA A 120 7.20 -16.08 6.10
CA ALA A 120 8.46 -16.44 5.45
C ALA A 120 8.83 -17.90 5.75
N ASP A 121 8.67 -18.35 6.98
CA ASP A 121 8.94 -19.73 7.41
C ASP A 121 8.01 -20.72 6.70
N ASP A 122 6.71 -20.44 6.61
CA ASP A 122 5.73 -21.24 5.85
C ASP A 122 6.11 -21.41 4.38
N LYS A 123 6.67 -20.35 3.79
CA LYS A 123 7.17 -20.36 2.41
C LYS A 123 8.58 -20.92 2.28
N GLN A 124 9.22 -21.27 3.38
CA GLN A 124 10.62 -21.69 3.44
C GLN A 124 11.57 -20.67 2.80
N ILE A 125 11.35 -19.39 3.07
CA ILE A 125 12.19 -18.26 2.64
C ILE A 125 13.13 -17.91 3.80
N ASP A 126 14.42 -17.79 3.52
CA ASP A 126 15.43 -17.33 4.45
C ASP A 126 15.30 -15.81 4.66
N PHE A 127 14.58 -15.42 5.73
CA PHE A 127 14.23 -14.02 6.00
C PHE A 127 15.05 -13.46 7.18
N HIS A 128 15.82 -12.41 6.92
CA HIS A 128 16.72 -11.78 7.88
C HIS A 128 16.40 -10.32 8.12
N PHE A 129 16.51 -9.90 9.39
CA PHE A 129 16.49 -8.50 9.81
C PHE A 129 17.92 -8.04 10.13
N ALA A 130 18.39 -6.96 9.50
CA ALA A 130 19.74 -6.46 9.56
C ALA A 130 19.77 -4.95 9.94
N PRO A 131 19.56 -4.60 11.22
CA PRO A 131 19.66 -3.23 11.69
C PRO A 131 21.13 -2.83 11.89
N SER A 132 21.49 -1.55 11.61
CA SER A 132 22.83 -1.02 11.85
C SER A 132 23.11 -0.66 13.31
N THR A 133 22.06 -0.54 14.13
CA THR A 133 22.14 -0.26 15.57
C THR A 133 20.97 -0.94 16.29
N SER A 134 21.06 -1.07 17.59
CA SER A 134 20.01 -1.72 18.42
C SER A 134 18.85 -0.78 18.77
N SER A 135 19.05 0.54 18.77
CA SER A 135 18.06 1.55 19.11
C SER A 135 18.39 2.86 18.40
N TYR A 136 17.37 3.53 17.91
CA TYR A 136 17.49 4.90 17.36
C TYR A 136 16.14 5.60 17.40
N LYS A 137 16.09 6.72 18.12
CA LYS A 137 14.86 7.53 18.26
C LYS A 137 14.81 8.64 17.24
N MET A 138 13.70 8.77 16.55
CA MET A 138 13.43 9.86 15.63
C MET A 138 11.92 10.15 15.53
N PHE A 139 11.56 11.31 15.00
CA PHE A 139 10.17 11.66 14.76
C PHE A 139 9.70 11.08 13.41
N VAL A 140 8.72 10.19 13.45
CA VAL A 140 8.17 9.51 12.27
C VAL A 140 6.67 9.38 12.35
N ASP A 141 6.01 9.27 11.20
CA ASP A 141 4.62 8.83 11.10
C ASP A 141 4.62 7.30 10.97
N GLN A 142 4.42 6.61 12.10
CA GLN A 142 4.41 5.14 12.17
C GLN A 142 3.40 4.53 11.19
N SER A 143 2.20 5.11 11.08
CA SER A 143 1.16 4.61 10.18
C SER A 143 1.57 4.66 8.71
N LYS A 144 2.34 5.65 8.27
CA LYS A 144 2.83 5.74 6.90
C LYS A 144 4.03 4.81 6.67
N LEU A 145 4.95 4.75 7.65
CA LEU A 145 6.09 3.84 7.57
C LEU A 145 5.66 2.38 7.55
N ASP A 146 4.71 1.99 8.42
CA ASP A 146 4.13 0.65 8.42
C ASP A 146 3.66 0.24 7.02
N LYS A 147 2.87 1.10 6.37
CA LYS A 147 2.36 0.82 5.03
C LYS A 147 3.45 0.68 3.97
N ILE A 148 4.48 1.53 4.03
CA ILE A 148 5.59 1.48 3.09
C ILE A 148 6.34 0.15 3.26
N VAL A 149 6.73 -0.17 4.48
CA VAL A 149 7.51 -1.37 4.79
C VAL A 149 6.69 -2.64 4.54
N TYR A 150 5.42 -2.64 4.93
CA TYR A 150 4.50 -3.75 4.65
C TYR A 150 4.41 -4.05 3.15
N ASN A 151 4.27 -3.02 2.31
CA ASN A 151 4.23 -3.19 0.86
C ASN A 151 5.54 -3.76 0.30
N LEU A 152 6.68 -3.29 0.78
CA LEU A 152 7.98 -3.78 0.34
C LEU A 152 8.19 -5.25 0.74
N LEU A 153 7.97 -5.59 2.01
CA LEU A 153 8.13 -6.95 2.53
C LEU A 153 7.12 -7.93 1.93
N SER A 154 5.86 -7.53 1.80
CA SER A 154 4.83 -8.33 1.16
C SER A 154 5.17 -8.65 -0.30
N ASN A 155 5.73 -7.69 -1.04
CA ASN A 155 6.19 -7.92 -2.41
C ASN A 155 7.41 -8.85 -2.44
N ALA A 156 8.42 -8.61 -1.62
CA ALA A 156 9.61 -9.44 -1.54
C ALA A 156 9.24 -10.92 -1.26
N LEU A 157 8.44 -11.18 -0.21
CA LEU A 157 8.00 -12.53 0.13
C LEU A 157 7.04 -13.16 -0.90
N LYS A 158 6.32 -12.34 -1.67
CA LYS A 158 5.43 -12.81 -2.73
C LYS A 158 6.20 -13.30 -3.95
N TYR A 159 7.25 -12.58 -4.33
CA TYR A 159 7.98 -12.83 -5.57
C TYR A 159 9.27 -13.62 -5.39
N THR A 160 9.63 -13.92 -4.15
CA THR A 160 10.73 -14.84 -3.82
C THR A 160 10.23 -16.27 -3.83
N PRO A 161 10.88 -17.20 -4.57
CA PRO A 161 10.53 -18.61 -4.57
C PRO A 161 10.91 -19.28 -3.26
N LYS A 162 10.37 -20.49 -3.04
CA LYS A 162 10.75 -21.36 -1.93
C LYS A 162 12.28 -21.59 -1.93
N GLY A 163 12.90 -21.52 -0.76
CA GLY A 163 14.36 -21.61 -0.61
C GLY A 163 15.11 -20.33 -0.97
N GLY A 164 14.41 -19.25 -1.35
CA GLY A 164 15.01 -17.96 -1.62
C GLY A 164 15.34 -17.21 -0.35
N LYS A 165 15.90 -16.00 -0.53
CA LYS A 165 16.38 -15.14 0.57
C LYS A 165 15.79 -13.74 0.46
N VAL A 166 15.39 -13.19 1.61
CA VAL A 166 14.95 -11.80 1.76
C VAL A 166 15.71 -11.16 2.93
N VAL A 167 16.25 -9.97 2.72
CA VAL A 167 16.95 -9.20 3.75
C VAL A 167 16.25 -7.87 3.94
N PHE A 168 15.81 -7.60 5.17
CA PHE A 168 15.25 -6.33 5.59
C PHE A 168 16.31 -5.58 6.41
N ALA A 169 16.95 -4.58 5.80
CA ALA A 169 18.04 -3.83 6.41
C ALA A 169 17.63 -2.40 6.74
N ILE A 170 18.04 -1.94 7.91
CA ILE A 170 17.83 -0.58 8.42
C ILE A 170 19.20 0.03 8.73
N ILE A 171 19.54 1.11 8.05
CA ILE A 171 20.82 1.79 8.20
C ILE A 171 20.56 3.23 8.64
N VAL A 172 21.12 3.60 9.80
CA VAL A 172 21.10 4.97 10.31
C VAL A 172 22.42 5.65 9.91
N ASN A 173 22.30 6.81 9.30
CA ASN A 173 23.41 7.71 9.10
C ASN A 173 23.21 8.93 10.00
N GLU A 174 23.87 8.94 11.15
CA GLU A 174 23.73 9.98 12.18
C GLU A 174 24.29 11.34 11.72
N GLU A 175 25.36 11.33 10.89
CA GLU A 175 25.99 12.57 10.42
C GLU A 175 25.05 13.43 9.59
N VAL A 176 24.19 12.81 8.80
CA VAL A 176 23.24 13.50 7.94
C VAL A 176 21.77 13.38 8.43
N GLY A 177 21.56 12.75 9.59
CA GLY A 177 20.23 12.54 10.18
C GLY A 177 19.29 11.75 9.27
N LYS A 178 19.77 10.75 8.52
CA LYS A 178 18.98 9.97 7.57
C LYS A 178 18.87 8.51 7.98
N LEU A 179 17.68 7.99 7.78
CA LEU A 179 17.35 6.58 7.89
C LEU A 179 17.19 5.97 6.50
N PHE A 180 17.92 4.90 6.22
CA PHE A 180 17.78 4.13 4.98
C PHE A 180 17.09 2.80 5.30
N ILE A 181 16.03 2.51 4.56
CA ILE A 181 15.27 1.27 4.65
C ILE A 181 15.47 0.52 3.35
N SER A 182 15.95 -0.71 3.44
CA SER A 182 16.23 -1.57 2.29
C SER A 182 15.57 -2.93 2.47
N VAL A 183 14.86 -3.39 1.45
CA VAL A 183 14.37 -4.76 1.33
C VAL A 183 14.99 -5.35 0.07
N SER A 184 15.82 -6.37 0.24
CA SER A 184 16.51 -7.05 -0.86
C SER A 184 16.01 -8.49 -0.94
N ASP A 185 15.71 -8.94 -2.13
CA ASP A 185 15.27 -10.32 -2.41
C ASP A 185 16.05 -10.90 -3.60
N ASN A 186 16.11 -12.22 -3.68
CA ASN A 186 16.65 -12.96 -4.81
C ASN A 186 15.54 -13.63 -5.65
N GLY A 187 14.38 -13.00 -5.70
CA GLY A 187 13.22 -13.45 -6.46
C GLY A 187 13.36 -13.30 -7.96
N VAL A 188 12.24 -13.36 -8.67
CA VAL A 188 12.19 -13.30 -10.15
C VAL A 188 12.65 -11.97 -10.74
N GLY A 189 12.81 -10.94 -9.91
CA GLY A 189 13.19 -9.59 -10.33
C GLY A 189 12.13 -8.88 -11.16
N ILE A 190 12.49 -7.67 -11.63
CA ILE A 190 11.60 -6.82 -12.45
C ILE A 190 12.30 -6.54 -13.78
N PRO A 191 11.68 -6.89 -14.91
CA PRO A 191 12.23 -6.61 -16.24
C PRO A 191 12.60 -5.13 -16.40
N LYS A 192 13.74 -4.85 -17.04
CA LYS A 192 14.26 -3.47 -17.18
C LYS A 192 13.26 -2.53 -17.84
N GLU A 193 12.50 -3.02 -18.81
CA GLU A 193 11.48 -2.27 -19.54
C GLU A 193 10.35 -1.78 -18.64
N LYS A 194 10.07 -2.52 -17.53
CA LYS A 194 9.01 -2.20 -16.56
C LYS A 194 9.49 -1.36 -15.38
N GLN A 195 10.80 -1.26 -15.16
CA GLN A 195 11.35 -0.56 -13.99
C GLN A 195 11.02 0.94 -14.00
N GLY A 196 11.02 1.60 -15.17
CA GLY A 196 10.67 3.01 -15.31
C GLY A 196 9.21 3.34 -14.95
N GLU A 197 8.34 2.33 -14.97
CA GLU A 197 6.90 2.49 -14.74
C GLU A 197 6.45 2.04 -13.34
N LEU A 198 7.37 1.48 -12.52
CA LEU A 198 7.04 0.91 -11.20
C LEU A 198 6.34 1.87 -10.25
N PHE A 199 6.65 3.15 -10.34
CA PHE A 199 6.07 4.21 -9.53
C PHE A 199 4.98 4.99 -10.28
N SER A 200 4.62 4.54 -11.50
CA SER A 200 3.48 5.10 -12.22
C SER A 200 2.16 4.60 -11.62
N ARG A 201 1.12 5.43 -11.72
CA ARG A 201 -0.18 5.17 -11.09
C ARG A 201 -0.86 3.98 -11.79
N PHE A 202 -1.38 3.04 -10.98
CA PHE A 202 -2.19 1.88 -11.43
C PHE A 202 -1.48 0.78 -12.23
N MET A 203 -0.15 0.71 -12.23
CA MET A 203 0.55 -0.43 -12.79
C MET A 203 0.44 -1.64 -11.85
N GLN A 204 -0.50 -2.53 -12.15
CA GLN A 204 -0.36 -3.93 -11.75
C GLN A 204 0.46 -4.62 -12.84
N SER A 205 1.72 -4.94 -12.56
CA SER A 205 2.46 -5.86 -13.41
C SER A 205 1.71 -7.19 -13.39
N GLY A 206 1.12 -7.56 -14.52
CA GLY A 206 0.42 -8.81 -14.69
C GLY A 206 1.38 -10.01 -14.65
N PHE A 207 1.93 -10.29 -13.49
CA PHE A 207 2.54 -11.58 -13.21
C PHE A 207 1.42 -12.51 -12.72
N SER A 208 0.59 -12.98 -13.66
CA SER A 208 -0.17 -14.21 -13.42
C SER A 208 0.85 -15.33 -13.30
N HIS A 209 0.91 -15.96 -12.15
CA HIS A 209 1.42 -17.32 -12.05
C HIS A 209 0.54 -18.21 -12.95
N ASN A 210 0.98 -18.45 -14.17
CA ASN A 210 0.61 -19.68 -14.84
C ASN A 210 1.40 -20.77 -14.11
N SER A 211 0.77 -21.35 -13.09
CA SER A 211 1.18 -22.61 -12.51
C SER A 211 0.84 -23.68 -13.53
N VAL A 212 1.87 -24.29 -14.11
CA VAL A 212 1.79 -25.65 -14.64
C VAL A 212 2.00 -26.60 -13.47
#